data_a6a435d50f9e914d9ac966db79514701
#
_entry.id   a6a435d50f9e914d9ac966db79514701
#
_cell.length_a   1.000
_cell.length_b   1.000
_cell.length_c   1.000
_cell.angle_alpha   90.00
_cell.angle_beta   90.00
_cell.angle_gamma   90.00
#
_symmetry.space_group_name_H-M   'P 1'
#
loop_
_entity.id
_entity.type
_entity.pdbx_description
1 polymer ?
#
loop_
_entity_poly.entity_id
_entity_poly.type
_entity_poly.pdbx_seq_one_letter_code
_entity_poly.pdbx_strand_id
1 'polypeptide(L)'
;MHNTGMVIYFLRHANAGPKQFSDAAKDEKRPIDKVGEVQCHDVGRALAFLGVAANVVISSPLTRAMQTAEIVAQEIGYEEKIVVDPALRPEATFEQFKALLNRHKDKPAIMVVGHDPSMTEFVNRVLSNGTPLAVVEMKKGGVAKVEKELRRPAALRWLLTPKVVQRVQRSSAKRSRPKTDLK
;
A
#
# COMPACT_ATOMS: atom_id res chain seq x y z
N MET A 1 19.91 -17.42 -14.18
CA MET A 1 19.97 -15.96 -14.40
C MET A 1 19.28 -15.30 -13.22
N HIS A 2 20.03 -14.62 -12.35
CA HIS A 2 19.46 -13.99 -11.16
C HIS A 2 18.68 -12.77 -11.64
N ASN A 3 17.36 -12.87 -11.52
CA ASN A 3 16.48 -11.71 -11.76
C ASN A 3 16.77 -10.70 -10.64
N THR A 4 17.44 -9.62 -10.98
CA THR A 4 17.91 -8.58 -10.04
C THR A 4 16.90 -7.44 -9.93
N GLY A 5 15.66 -7.70 -10.25
CA GLY A 5 14.54 -6.76 -10.12
C GLY A 5 13.80 -6.93 -8.78
N MET A 6 13.22 -5.84 -8.29
CA MET A 6 12.40 -5.81 -7.08
C MET A 6 11.00 -5.29 -7.41
N VAL A 7 9.96 -5.96 -6.92
CA VAL A 7 8.60 -5.45 -6.90
C VAL A 7 8.35 -4.70 -5.59
N ILE A 8 7.85 -3.49 -5.67
CA ILE A 8 7.49 -2.69 -4.51
C ILE A 8 5.98 -2.41 -4.57
N TYR A 9 5.27 -2.86 -3.55
CA TYR A 9 3.87 -2.48 -3.31
C TYR A 9 3.85 -1.33 -2.31
N PHE A 10 3.50 -0.14 -2.78
CA PHE A 10 3.31 1.04 -1.94
C PHE A 10 1.85 1.09 -1.50
N LEU A 11 1.61 1.00 -0.21
CA LEU A 11 0.28 1.05 0.38
C LEU A 11 0.19 2.25 1.34
N ARG A 12 -0.65 3.23 1.04
CA ARG A 12 -0.96 4.29 1.98
C ARG A 12 -1.98 3.80 2.99
N HIS A 13 -1.79 4.11 4.29
CA HIS A 13 -2.76 3.73 5.32
C HIS A 13 -4.20 4.10 4.93
N ALA A 14 -5.16 3.29 5.38
CA ALA A 14 -6.58 3.46 5.14
C ALA A 14 -7.17 4.65 5.94
N ASN A 15 -8.46 4.92 5.78
CA ASN A 15 -9.11 6.01 6.48
C ASN A 15 -9.01 5.84 8.01
N ALA A 16 -8.68 6.93 8.70
CA ALA A 16 -8.51 6.98 10.16
C ALA A 16 -9.29 8.17 10.76
N GLY A 17 -10.33 8.61 10.05
CA GLY A 17 -11.09 9.77 10.44
C GLY A 17 -10.30 11.09 10.40
N PRO A 18 -10.88 12.18 10.89
CA PRO A 18 -10.21 13.46 11.00
C PRO A 18 -9.11 13.43 12.07
N LYS A 19 -8.10 14.27 11.89
CA LYS A 19 -7.10 14.50 12.94
C LYS A 19 -7.76 15.31 14.06
N GLN A 20 -8.03 14.65 15.18
CA GLN A 20 -8.75 15.25 16.32
C GLN A 20 -7.81 15.83 17.39
N PHE A 21 -6.51 15.58 17.29
CA PHE A 21 -5.54 15.92 18.33
C PHE A 21 -4.49 16.87 17.79
N SER A 22 -4.20 17.93 18.55
CA SER A 22 -3.01 18.77 18.37
C SER A 22 -1.74 18.10 18.90
N ASP A 23 -1.89 17.11 19.80
CA ASP A 23 -0.83 16.33 20.39
C ASP A 23 -0.36 15.22 19.42
N ALA A 24 0.92 15.28 19.04
CA ALA A 24 1.53 14.32 18.11
C ALA A 24 1.51 12.88 18.66
N ALA A 25 1.73 12.69 19.96
CA ALA A 25 1.72 11.37 20.58
C ALA A 25 0.34 10.71 20.53
N LYS A 26 -0.72 11.49 20.65
CA LYS A 26 -2.10 11.01 20.49
C LYS A 26 -2.41 10.70 19.02
N ASP A 27 -1.93 11.50 18.06
CA ASP A 27 -2.13 11.24 16.63
C ASP A 27 -1.39 9.97 16.19
N GLU A 28 -0.25 9.65 16.76
CA GLU A 28 0.47 8.38 16.48
C GLU A 28 -0.38 7.15 16.82
N LYS A 29 -1.12 7.20 17.91
CA LYS A 29 -2.01 6.12 18.39
C LYS A 29 -3.38 6.11 17.72
N ARG A 30 -3.70 7.05 16.84
CA ARG A 30 -4.98 7.12 16.15
C ARG A 30 -5.19 5.91 15.24
N PRO A 31 -6.24 5.09 15.49
CA PRO A 31 -6.50 3.89 14.69
C PRO A 31 -7.19 4.24 13.35
N ILE A 32 -7.28 3.26 12.47
CA ILE A 32 -8.24 3.32 11.34
C ILE A 32 -9.66 3.35 11.91
N ASP A 33 -10.58 3.94 11.14
CA ASP A 33 -12.00 3.92 11.45
C ASP A 33 -12.72 2.77 10.70
N LYS A 34 -14.02 2.62 10.93
CA LYS A 34 -14.83 1.58 10.27
C LYS A 34 -14.78 1.65 8.74
N VAL A 35 -14.66 2.86 8.18
CA VAL A 35 -14.50 3.03 6.72
C VAL A 35 -13.13 2.53 6.29
N GLY A 36 -12.08 2.83 7.05
CA GLY A 36 -10.73 2.34 6.81
C GLY A 36 -10.63 0.82 6.90
N GLU A 37 -11.29 0.20 7.88
CA GLU A 37 -11.34 -1.26 8.02
C GLU A 37 -11.94 -1.93 6.78
N VAL A 38 -13.09 -1.43 6.31
CA VAL A 38 -13.72 -1.92 5.06
C VAL A 38 -12.79 -1.70 3.85
N GLN A 39 -12.11 -0.55 3.77
CA GLN A 39 -11.13 -0.29 2.71
C GLN A 39 -9.99 -1.31 2.70
N CYS A 40 -9.46 -1.67 3.88
CA CYS A 40 -8.38 -2.65 4.02
C CYS A 40 -8.81 -4.03 3.52
N HIS A 41 -9.98 -4.51 3.95
CA HIS A 41 -10.52 -5.80 3.50
C HIS A 41 -10.81 -5.81 1.99
N ASP A 42 -11.43 -4.75 1.45
CA ASP A 42 -11.73 -4.68 0.02
C ASP A 42 -10.46 -4.68 -0.83
N VAL A 43 -9.47 -3.87 -0.45
CA VAL A 43 -8.17 -3.78 -1.15
C VAL A 43 -7.39 -5.07 -0.97
N GLY A 44 -7.33 -5.62 0.23
CA GLY A 44 -6.64 -6.88 0.52
C GLY A 44 -7.16 -8.04 -0.32
N ARG A 45 -8.49 -8.23 -0.38
CA ARG A 45 -9.12 -9.23 -1.25
C ARG A 45 -8.84 -9.01 -2.74
N ALA A 46 -8.83 -7.74 -3.18
CA ALA A 46 -8.46 -7.45 -4.56
C ALA A 46 -6.99 -7.79 -4.85
N LEU A 47 -6.09 -7.53 -3.92
CA LEU A 47 -4.68 -7.90 -4.04
C LEU A 47 -4.48 -9.42 -4.05
N ALA A 48 -5.19 -10.16 -3.20
CA ALA A 48 -5.19 -11.63 -3.21
C ALA A 48 -5.68 -12.18 -4.56
N PHE A 49 -6.78 -11.63 -5.09
CA PHE A 49 -7.30 -12.00 -6.42
C PHE A 49 -6.30 -11.73 -7.55
N LEU A 50 -5.52 -10.65 -7.44
CA LEU A 50 -4.44 -10.32 -8.39
C LEU A 50 -3.17 -11.16 -8.19
N GLY A 51 -3.16 -12.11 -7.26
CA GLY A 51 -2.01 -12.96 -6.97
C GLY A 51 -0.84 -12.18 -6.35
N VAL A 52 -1.13 -11.09 -5.61
CA VAL A 52 -0.08 -10.33 -4.93
C VAL A 52 0.48 -11.17 -3.78
N ALA A 53 1.80 -11.37 -3.82
CA ALA A 53 2.57 -11.97 -2.75
C ALA A 53 3.74 -11.04 -2.40
N ALA A 54 4.01 -10.88 -1.10
CA ALA A 54 5.13 -10.10 -0.59
C ALA A 54 6.08 -11.03 0.19
N ASN A 55 7.38 -10.87 0.01
CA ASN A 55 8.40 -11.59 0.80
C ASN A 55 8.64 -10.91 2.16
N VAL A 56 8.29 -9.64 2.26
CA VAL A 56 8.30 -8.89 3.51
C VAL A 56 7.25 -7.77 3.44
N VAL A 57 6.51 -7.61 4.54
CA VAL A 57 5.61 -6.46 4.77
C VAL A 57 6.26 -5.56 5.81
N ILE A 58 6.44 -4.29 5.46
CA ILE A 58 7.10 -3.28 6.29
C ILE A 58 6.13 -2.14 6.55
N SER A 59 5.93 -1.75 7.79
CA SER A 59 4.99 -0.69 8.16
C SER A 59 5.64 0.43 8.96
N SER A 60 5.11 1.63 8.79
CA SER A 60 5.30 2.72 9.74
C SER A 60 4.85 2.30 11.15
N PRO A 61 5.51 2.79 12.22
CA PRO A 61 5.11 2.50 13.61
C PRO A 61 3.75 3.08 14.01
N LEU A 62 3.14 3.97 13.22
CA LEU A 62 1.87 4.60 13.60
C LEU A 62 0.70 3.62 13.49
N THR A 63 -0.17 3.61 14.50
CA THR A 63 -1.26 2.62 14.67
C THR A 63 -2.08 2.40 13.40
N ARG A 64 -2.50 3.47 12.71
CA ARG A 64 -3.29 3.37 11.48
C ARG A 64 -2.58 2.65 10.33
N ALA A 65 -1.25 2.78 10.25
CA ALA A 65 -0.46 2.08 9.24
C ALA A 65 -0.27 0.61 9.61
N MET A 66 0.00 0.31 10.88
CA MET A 66 0.10 -1.06 11.38
C MET A 66 -1.19 -1.83 11.17
N GLN A 67 -2.33 -1.28 11.58
CA GLN A 67 -3.62 -1.94 11.38
C GLN A 67 -3.95 -2.15 9.90
N THR A 68 -3.62 -1.17 9.04
CA THR A 68 -3.75 -1.35 7.58
C THR A 68 -2.88 -2.49 7.08
N ALA A 69 -1.62 -2.56 7.53
CA ALA A 69 -0.69 -3.61 7.15
C ALA A 69 -1.16 -4.99 7.63
N GLU A 70 -1.63 -5.10 8.87
CA GLU A 70 -2.11 -6.36 9.46
C GLU A 70 -3.31 -6.93 8.69
N ILE A 71 -4.33 -6.11 8.41
CA ILE A 71 -5.51 -6.56 7.68
C ILE A 71 -5.16 -6.95 6.24
N VAL A 72 -4.39 -6.11 5.54
CA VAL A 72 -4.03 -6.41 4.14
C VAL A 72 -3.09 -7.61 4.05
N ALA A 73 -2.13 -7.75 4.97
CA ALA A 73 -1.24 -8.91 5.05
C ALA A 73 -2.03 -10.20 5.24
N GLN A 74 -3.01 -10.22 6.15
CA GLN A 74 -3.89 -11.35 6.36
C GLN A 74 -4.68 -11.73 5.09
N GLU A 75 -5.25 -10.76 4.39
CA GLU A 75 -6.03 -11.00 3.17
C GLU A 75 -5.20 -11.58 2.01
N ILE A 76 -3.91 -11.21 1.91
CA ILE A 76 -3.00 -11.76 0.89
C ILE A 76 -2.29 -13.05 1.34
N GLY A 77 -2.63 -13.59 2.52
CA GLY A 77 -2.01 -14.82 3.05
C GLY A 77 -0.55 -14.66 3.48
N TYR A 78 -0.15 -13.47 3.93
CA TYR A 78 1.18 -13.24 4.48
C TYR A 78 1.21 -13.64 5.97
N GLU A 79 2.02 -14.63 6.32
CA GLU A 79 2.06 -15.25 7.66
C GLU A 79 3.25 -14.78 8.51
N GLU A 80 4.21 -14.09 7.90
CA GLU A 80 5.41 -13.63 8.60
C GLU A 80 5.14 -12.38 9.44
N LYS A 81 6.02 -12.09 10.39
CA LYS A 81 5.92 -10.89 11.21
C LYS A 81 6.11 -9.62 10.37
N ILE A 82 5.21 -8.65 10.54
CA ILE A 82 5.34 -7.32 9.94
C ILE A 82 6.54 -6.60 10.56
N VAL A 83 7.43 -6.12 9.71
CA VAL A 83 8.60 -5.33 10.11
C VAL A 83 8.16 -3.88 10.35
N VAL A 84 8.56 -3.29 11.47
CA VAL A 84 8.30 -1.88 11.77
C VAL A 84 9.53 -1.05 11.44
N ASP A 85 9.36 0.00 10.62
CA ASP A 85 10.47 0.86 10.24
C ASP A 85 10.07 2.34 10.23
N PRO A 86 10.81 3.21 10.95
CA PRO A 86 10.55 4.66 10.99
C PRO A 86 10.75 5.37 9.64
N ALA A 87 11.45 4.75 8.67
CA ALA A 87 11.58 5.28 7.31
C ALA A 87 10.25 5.33 6.53
N LEU A 88 9.15 4.86 7.14
CA LEU A 88 7.79 4.95 6.59
C LEU A 88 6.88 5.92 7.38
N ARG A 89 7.42 6.70 8.32
CA ARG A 89 6.69 7.77 9.02
C ARG A 89 6.32 8.91 8.05
N PRO A 90 5.33 9.77 8.42
CA PRO A 90 4.92 10.89 7.55
C PRO A 90 6.04 11.85 7.18
N GLU A 91 6.96 12.08 8.10
CA GLU A 91 8.11 12.99 7.99
C GLU A 91 9.37 12.32 7.41
N ALA A 92 9.31 11.03 7.08
CA ALA A 92 10.47 10.30 6.57
C ALA A 92 10.96 10.84 5.22
N THR A 93 12.26 10.92 5.07
CA THR A 93 12.92 11.40 3.85
C THR A 93 13.08 10.28 2.82
N PHE A 94 13.23 10.64 1.55
CA PHE A 94 13.50 9.68 0.50
C PHE A 94 14.85 8.94 0.70
N GLU A 95 15.83 9.58 1.32
CA GLU A 95 17.11 8.93 1.63
C GLU A 95 16.94 7.82 2.67
N GLN A 96 16.12 8.04 3.71
CA GLN A 96 15.76 7.01 4.68
C GLN A 96 15.03 5.85 4.01
N PHE A 97 14.11 6.16 3.09
CA PHE A 97 13.40 5.15 2.32
C PHE A 97 14.34 4.35 1.40
N LYS A 98 15.29 5.00 0.72
CA LYS A 98 16.31 4.30 -0.08
C LYS A 98 17.16 3.35 0.78
N ALA A 99 17.54 3.79 1.99
CA ALA A 99 18.26 2.93 2.92
C ALA A 99 17.42 1.71 3.35
N LEU A 100 16.11 1.89 3.56
CA LEU A 100 15.16 0.79 3.81
C LEU A 100 15.15 -0.20 2.64
N LEU A 101 14.97 0.27 1.40
CA LEU A 101 14.99 -0.59 0.22
C LEU A 101 16.30 -1.37 0.11
N ASN A 102 17.41 -0.72 0.44
CA ASN A 102 18.73 -1.34 0.36
C ASN A 102 18.93 -2.47 1.39
N ARG A 103 18.33 -2.34 2.59
CA ARG A 103 18.32 -3.41 3.62
C ARG A 103 17.54 -4.67 3.17
N HIS A 104 16.60 -4.52 2.24
CA HIS A 104 15.75 -5.60 1.73
C HIS A 104 15.98 -5.90 0.24
N LYS A 105 17.15 -5.54 -0.30
CA LYS A 105 17.47 -5.70 -1.73
C LYS A 105 17.49 -7.15 -2.23
N ASP A 106 17.62 -8.10 -1.30
CA ASP A 106 17.56 -9.54 -1.55
C ASP A 106 16.13 -10.07 -1.70
N LYS A 107 15.11 -9.27 -1.37
CA LYS A 107 13.70 -9.67 -1.44
C LYS A 107 13.11 -9.33 -2.82
N PRO A 108 12.59 -10.34 -3.55
CA PRO A 108 11.97 -10.11 -4.86
C PRO A 108 10.76 -9.20 -4.82
N ALA A 109 9.97 -9.24 -3.74
CA ALA A 109 8.78 -8.43 -3.58
C ALA A 109 8.64 -7.92 -2.14
N ILE A 110 8.45 -6.63 -1.97
CA ILE A 110 8.22 -5.98 -0.69
C ILE A 110 6.92 -5.18 -0.71
N MET A 111 6.22 -5.15 0.42
CA MET A 111 5.09 -4.23 0.63
C MET A 111 5.48 -3.22 1.70
N VAL A 112 5.33 -1.94 1.40
CA VAL A 112 5.61 -0.83 2.34
C VAL A 112 4.33 -0.09 2.64
N VAL A 113 4.05 0.13 3.93
CA VAL A 113 2.81 0.76 4.41
C VAL A 113 3.14 2.04 5.17
N GLY A 114 2.65 3.17 4.68
CA GLY A 114 3.03 4.48 5.23
C GLY A 114 1.97 5.56 5.01
N HIS A 115 2.42 6.79 4.94
CA HIS A 115 1.61 8.00 5.02
C HIS A 115 1.90 8.95 3.86
N ASP A 116 0.98 9.88 3.61
CA ASP A 116 1.22 11.04 2.79
C ASP A 116 1.72 12.21 3.66
N PRO A 117 2.61 13.05 3.12
CA PRO A 117 3.05 13.13 1.71
C PRO A 117 4.18 12.17 1.32
N SER A 118 4.89 11.55 2.28
CA SER A 118 6.08 10.72 2.02
C SER A 118 5.83 9.58 1.05
N MET A 119 4.69 8.87 1.16
CA MET A 119 4.37 7.75 0.27
C MET A 119 4.19 8.18 -1.19
N THR A 120 3.48 9.29 -1.43
CA THR A 120 3.37 9.91 -2.76
C THR A 120 4.73 10.34 -3.30
N GLU A 121 5.57 10.97 -2.47
CA GLU A 121 6.92 11.36 -2.85
C GLU A 121 7.78 10.15 -3.22
N PHE A 122 7.75 9.09 -2.40
CA PHE A 122 8.59 7.90 -2.61
C PHE A 122 8.24 7.17 -3.92
N VAL A 123 6.94 6.99 -4.21
CA VAL A 123 6.50 6.40 -5.49
C VAL A 123 7.06 7.22 -6.65
N ASN A 124 6.85 8.54 -6.63
CA ASN A 124 7.28 9.41 -7.72
C ASN A 124 8.79 9.42 -7.90
N ARG A 125 9.57 9.50 -6.81
CA ARG A 125 11.04 9.47 -6.89
C ARG A 125 11.58 8.13 -7.33
N VAL A 126 10.95 7.01 -6.98
CA VAL A 126 11.35 5.69 -7.50
C VAL A 126 11.11 5.61 -9.00
N LEU A 127 9.97 6.09 -9.49
CA LEU A 127 9.63 6.10 -10.91
C LEU A 127 10.53 7.02 -11.74
N SER A 128 11.00 8.13 -11.16
CA SER A 128 11.81 9.15 -11.83
C SER A 128 13.30 9.05 -11.53
N ASN A 129 13.76 7.91 -11.01
CA ASN A 129 15.16 7.67 -10.64
C ASN A 129 15.73 8.74 -9.67
N GLY A 130 14.90 9.16 -8.69
CA GLY A 130 15.28 10.11 -7.65
C GLY A 130 14.94 11.58 -7.94
N THR A 131 14.57 11.91 -9.18
CA THR A 131 14.13 13.27 -9.53
C THR A 131 12.75 13.56 -8.94
N PRO A 132 12.52 14.74 -8.33
CA PRO A 132 11.18 15.12 -7.87
C PRO A 132 10.23 15.35 -9.06
N LEU A 133 9.31 14.43 -9.28
CA LEU A 133 8.23 14.55 -10.26
C LEU A 133 6.90 14.23 -9.55
N ALA A 134 5.83 14.88 -9.96
CA ALA A 134 4.48 14.68 -9.42
C ALA A 134 3.60 14.01 -10.47
N VAL A 135 3.75 12.70 -10.64
CA VAL A 135 2.99 11.91 -11.63
C VAL A 135 1.91 11.06 -10.96
N VAL A 136 2.17 10.57 -9.76
CA VAL A 136 1.28 9.68 -9.00
C VAL A 136 0.87 10.36 -7.70
N GLU A 137 -0.40 10.26 -7.34
CA GLU A 137 -0.94 10.66 -6.03
C GLU A 137 -1.52 9.45 -5.32
N MET A 138 -1.02 9.15 -4.13
CA MET A 138 -1.49 8.02 -3.33
C MET A 138 -2.72 8.42 -2.51
N LYS A 139 -3.87 7.81 -2.75
CA LYS A 139 -5.09 8.00 -1.94
C LYS A 139 -5.08 7.08 -0.71
N LYS A 140 -5.78 7.46 0.38
CA LYS A 140 -5.93 6.60 1.59
C LYS A 140 -6.42 5.21 1.19
N GLY A 141 -5.77 4.17 1.70
CA GLY A 141 -6.02 2.78 1.31
C GLY A 141 -5.66 2.45 -0.14
N GLY A 142 -5.05 3.37 -0.88
CA GLY A 142 -4.56 3.13 -2.23
C GLY A 142 -3.27 2.34 -2.24
N VAL A 143 -3.10 1.50 -3.25
CA VAL A 143 -1.90 0.68 -3.45
C VAL A 143 -1.37 0.82 -4.87
N ALA A 144 -0.05 1.03 -5.00
CA ALA A 144 0.64 1.08 -6.27
C ALA A 144 1.64 -0.08 -6.37
N LYS A 145 1.66 -0.79 -7.49
CA LYS A 145 2.70 -1.77 -7.83
C LYS A 145 3.73 -1.10 -8.72
N VAL A 146 4.97 -1.07 -8.24
CA VAL A 146 6.12 -0.56 -8.99
C VAL A 146 7.13 -1.70 -9.16
N GLU A 147 7.61 -1.90 -10.38
CA GLU A 147 8.70 -2.82 -10.67
C GLU A 147 9.97 -2.01 -10.92
N LYS A 148 11.01 -2.32 -10.17
CA LYS A 148 12.32 -1.69 -10.26
C LYS A 148 13.34 -2.73 -10.72
N GLU A 149 13.89 -2.54 -11.90
CA GLU A 149 15.00 -3.34 -12.44
C GLU A 149 16.33 -2.60 -12.30
N LEU A 150 17.46 -3.32 -12.25
CA LEU A 150 18.78 -2.70 -12.09
C LEU A 150 19.20 -1.84 -13.28
N ARG A 151 18.77 -2.21 -14.50
CA ARG A 151 19.25 -1.58 -15.75
C ARG A 151 18.15 -0.86 -16.54
N ARG A 152 16.94 -0.74 -15.96
CA ARG A 152 15.82 -0.07 -16.60
C ARG A 152 15.19 0.92 -15.62
N PRO A 153 14.54 1.98 -16.13
CA PRO A 153 13.70 2.83 -15.29
C PRO A 153 12.64 1.99 -14.58
N ALA A 154 12.32 2.38 -13.35
CA ALA A 154 11.22 1.75 -12.63
C ALA A 154 9.89 2.01 -13.35
N ALA A 155 8.99 1.03 -13.32
CA ALA A 155 7.70 1.09 -14.02
C ALA A 155 6.53 0.95 -13.04
N LEU A 156 5.59 1.88 -13.09
CA LEU A 156 4.28 1.72 -12.45
C LEU A 156 3.47 0.69 -13.25
N ARG A 157 3.13 -0.43 -12.64
CA ARG A 157 2.32 -1.46 -13.29
C ARG A 157 0.83 -1.22 -13.13
N TRP A 158 0.42 -0.80 -11.94
CA TRP A 158 -0.95 -0.38 -11.66
C TRP A 158 -1.03 0.44 -10.37
N LEU A 159 -2.11 1.21 -10.26
CA LEU A 159 -2.51 1.94 -9.07
C LEU A 159 -3.99 1.64 -8.80
N LEU A 160 -4.28 1.04 -7.66
CA LEU A 160 -5.63 0.75 -7.19
C LEU A 160 -6.00 1.69 -6.05
N THR A 161 -7.24 2.15 -6.07
CA THR A 161 -7.82 2.89 -4.94
C THR A 161 -9.03 2.14 -4.40
N PRO A 162 -9.39 2.29 -3.11
CA PRO A 162 -10.59 1.62 -2.57
C PRO A 162 -11.85 1.91 -3.38
N LYS A 163 -11.98 3.13 -3.89
CA LYS A 163 -13.13 3.55 -4.71
C LYS A 163 -13.24 2.74 -6.02
N VAL A 164 -12.11 2.48 -6.68
CA VAL A 164 -12.07 1.67 -7.90
C VAL A 164 -12.42 0.22 -7.57
N VAL A 165 -11.78 -0.35 -6.55
CA VAL A 165 -12.02 -1.72 -6.09
C VAL A 165 -13.50 -1.94 -5.77
N GLN A 166 -14.10 -1.08 -4.97
CA GLN A 166 -15.53 -1.18 -4.59
C GLN A 166 -16.47 -1.07 -5.79
N ARG A 167 -16.16 -0.23 -6.77
CA ARG A 167 -16.97 -0.13 -7.99
C ARG A 167 -16.93 -1.40 -8.82
N VAL A 168 -15.75 -1.99 -8.99
CA VAL A 168 -15.59 -3.25 -9.73
C VAL A 168 -16.34 -4.39 -9.02
N GLN A 169 -16.19 -4.54 -7.72
CA GLN A 169 -16.87 -5.58 -6.93
C GLN A 169 -18.40 -5.44 -7.01
N ARG A 170 -18.96 -4.22 -6.87
CA ARG A 170 -20.40 -3.97 -7.00
C ARG A 170 -20.95 -4.31 -8.39
N SER A 171 -20.17 -4.06 -9.43
CA SER A 171 -20.54 -4.36 -10.81
C SER A 171 -20.59 -5.88 -11.06
N SER A 172 -19.64 -6.63 -10.51
CA SER A 172 -19.60 -8.09 -10.59
C SER A 172 -20.78 -8.73 -9.85
N ALA A 173 -21.10 -8.25 -8.63
CA ALA A 173 -22.23 -8.74 -7.84
C ALA A 173 -23.61 -8.51 -8.50
N LYS A 174 -23.76 -7.44 -9.31
CA LYS A 174 -24.99 -7.19 -10.07
C LYS A 174 -25.14 -8.13 -11.27
N ARG A 175 -24.04 -8.57 -11.89
CA ARG A 175 -24.07 -9.49 -13.04
C ARG A 175 -24.34 -10.94 -12.63
N SER A 176 -24.03 -11.33 -11.41
CA SER A 176 -24.23 -12.68 -10.89
C SER A 176 -25.64 -12.94 -10.33
N ARG A 177 -26.53 -11.93 -10.26
CA ARG A 177 -27.93 -12.17 -9.91
C ARG A 177 -28.67 -12.79 -11.09
N PRO A 178 -29.29 -14.01 -10.95
CA PRO A 178 -30.13 -14.57 -11.98
C PRO A 178 -31.26 -13.60 -12.30
N LYS A 179 -31.56 -13.40 -13.58
CA LYS A 179 -32.83 -12.77 -13.96
C LYS A 179 -33.92 -13.73 -13.51
N THR A 180 -34.63 -13.39 -12.44
CA THR A 180 -35.90 -14.04 -12.10
C THR A 180 -36.86 -13.71 -13.22
N ASP A 181 -37.10 -14.64 -14.13
CA ASP A 181 -38.18 -14.55 -15.08
C ASP A 181 -39.50 -14.50 -14.31
N LEU A 182 -40.08 -13.32 -14.24
CA LEU A 182 -41.47 -13.13 -13.84
C LEU A 182 -42.31 -13.73 -14.97
N LYS A 183 -42.88 -14.91 -14.68
CA LYS A 183 -44.04 -15.42 -15.41
C LYS A 183 -45.31 -14.73 -14.91
#